data_83b461e4dd7d796e6a1abd569c34c1d8
#
_entry.id   83b461e4dd7d796e6a1abd569c34c1d8
#
_cell.length_a   1.000
_cell.length_b   1.000
_cell.length_c   1.000
_cell.angle_alpha   90.00
_cell.angle_beta   90.00
_cell.angle_gamma   90.00
#
_symmetry.space_group_name_H-M   'P 1'
#
loop_
_entity.id
_entity.type
_entity.pdbx_description
1 polymer ?
#
loop_
_entity_poly.entity_id
_entity_poly.type
_entity_poly.pdbx_seq_one_letter_code
_entity_poly.pdbx_strand_id
1 'polypeptide(L)'
;MPHGLDEGIPLKLNRFGAFLAILATGAVLASACGSDNRPGGASGTTSPAKVACGGTPTLRASGSTAQANAMTRFVKAFEQSCPGQSLNYTPNGSGAGIGEFVGNQTDFAGSDSPLSKDEYTRAQQRCGSPAWNLPVVFGPIVVGYNVNGVSSLNLDGPTAARIFSGGITGWNDPTIAALNPGVTLPAEPIRVVFRSDESGTTDNFQRYLDSASNGAWGKGAGKTFNGGVGEGAKGNDGAAAAAKGTEGSITYVEWSFAQAQHLNTAKVLTSAGPDPVTVSAESVGKTISSAWFTGKGNDLALDTISFYRPNQPDAYPIVLATYEIVCSKYPDPQVGAAVRAFLRSTIGAGQDGLADNGYIPIPPEFKSRLSTAVDAIS
;
A
#
# COMPACT_ATOMS: atom_id res chain seq x y z
N MET A 1 -42.93 35.65 32.89
CA MET A 1 -42.44 36.75 33.78
C MET A 1 -41.05 36.38 34.23
N PRO A 2 -40.22 37.36 34.39
CA PRO A 2 -39.38 37.94 33.35
C PRO A 2 -37.86 38.05 33.76
N HIS A 3 -37.05 38.52 32.83
CA HIS A 3 -35.82 39.31 32.94
C HIS A 3 -34.56 38.62 33.48
N GLY A 4 -33.38 38.88 33.00
CA GLY A 4 -32.87 39.91 32.08
C GLY A 4 -31.37 39.84 31.94
N LEU A 5 -30.92 40.44 30.86
CA LEU A 5 -29.72 41.26 30.64
C LEU A 5 -28.35 40.60 30.81
N ASP A 6 -27.62 40.36 29.74
CA ASP A 6 -26.85 41.32 28.93
C ASP A 6 -25.72 41.99 29.74
N GLU A 7 -24.47 41.63 29.42
CA GLU A 7 -23.35 42.57 29.49
C GLU A 7 -22.18 42.11 28.59
N GLY A 8 -22.02 42.87 27.50
CA GLY A 8 -20.83 42.83 26.65
C GLY A 8 -19.66 43.61 27.25
N ILE A 9 -18.45 43.23 26.93
CA ILE A 9 -17.25 43.98 27.24
C ILE A 9 -16.42 44.20 25.94
N PRO A 10 -15.91 45.42 25.74
CA PRO A 10 -15.56 45.95 24.42
C PRO A 10 -14.09 45.74 24.01
N LEU A 11 -13.89 45.75 22.69
CA LEU A 11 -12.60 45.95 22.01
C LEU A 11 -11.89 47.23 22.45
N LYS A 12 -10.60 47.15 22.69
CA LYS A 12 -9.70 48.33 22.64
C LYS A 12 -8.71 48.18 21.48
N LEU A 13 -8.97 49.02 20.48
CA LEU A 13 -8.02 49.44 19.46
C LEU A 13 -7.01 50.43 20.09
N ASN A 14 -5.73 50.24 19.86
CA ASN A 14 -4.76 51.32 20.02
C ASN A 14 -3.90 51.46 18.76
N ARG A 15 -4.10 52.61 18.12
CA ARG A 15 -3.31 53.19 17.00
C ARG A 15 -2.18 54.05 17.62
N PHE A 16 -1.18 54.29 16.80
CA PHE A 16 -0.09 55.28 16.77
C PHE A 16 1.26 54.58 16.57
N GLY A 17 2.13 54.96 15.68
CA GLY A 17 2.20 56.11 14.79
C GLY A 17 3.37 55.92 13.83
N ALA A 18 3.26 56.62 12.76
CA ALA A 18 4.23 56.68 11.66
C ALA A 18 5.46 57.55 12.05
N PHE A 19 6.61 57.28 11.44
CA PHE A 19 7.57 58.30 11.06
C PHE A 19 8.37 57.97 9.82
N LEU A 20 8.56 58.99 9.05
CA LEU A 20 9.07 59.22 7.71
C LEU A 20 10.60 59.08 7.56
N ALA A 21 11.00 58.66 6.37
CA ALA A 21 11.93 59.23 5.39
C ALA A 21 13.43 59.33 5.72
N ILE A 22 14.29 59.01 4.77
CA ILE A 22 15.01 59.93 3.89
C ILE A 22 15.95 59.15 2.94
N LEU A 23 16.02 59.66 1.72
CA LEU A 23 16.86 59.30 0.57
C LEU A 23 18.37 59.43 0.84
N ALA A 24 19.19 58.66 0.13
CA ALA A 24 20.40 59.17 -0.52
C ALA A 24 20.90 58.22 -1.64
N THR A 25 21.05 58.79 -2.78
CA THR A 25 21.65 58.31 -4.04
C THR A 25 23.16 58.11 -3.94
N GLY A 26 23.69 57.14 -4.73
CA GLY A 26 25.14 57.04 -4.95
C GLY A 26 25.48 55.91 -5.93
N ALA A 27 25.58 56.25 -7.22
CA ALA A 27 26.16 55.39 -8.24
C ALA A 27 27.68 55.53 -8.26
N VAL A 28 28.45 54.46 -8.35
CA VAL A 28 29.75 54.43 -9.01
C VAL A 28 30.04 53.03 -9.56
N LEU A 29 30.37 53.00 -10.83
CA LEU A 29 30.93 51.92 -11.60
C LEU A 29 32.35 51.57 -11.16
N ALA A 30 32.70 50.27 -11.09
CA ALA A 30 34.05 49.82 -11.40
C ALA A 30 34.03 48.32 -11.76
N SER A 31 34.39 48.05 -12.98
CA SER A 31 34.75 46.77 -13.55
C SER A 31 36.04 46.21 -12.94
N ALA A 32 36.06 44.93 -12.55
CA ALA A 32 37.29 44.16 -12.43
C ALA A 32 37.02 42.71 -12.77
N CYS A 33 37.63 42.24 -13.86
CA CYS A 33 37.76 40.84 -14.21
C CYS A 33 38.60 40.11 -13.15
N GLY A 34 38.10 38.96 -12.71
CA GLY A 34 38.83 38.00 -11.90
C GLY A 34 38.23 36.63 -12.10
N SER A 35 38.86 35.83 -12.93
CA SER A 35 38.54 34.42 -13.17
C SER A 35 38.99 33.56 -11.98
N ASP A 36 38.06 32.99 -11.24
CA ASP A 36 38.34 31.84 -10.38
C ASP A 36 37.26 30.78 -10.61
N ASN A 37 37.68 29.73 -11.32
CA ASN A 37 36.96 28.48 -11.48
C ASN A 37 36.78 27.80 -10.12
N ARG A 38 35.58 27.87 -9.52
CA ARG A 38 35.09 26.95 -8.55
C ARG A 38 33.96 26.15 -9.21
N PRO A 39 34.01 24.79 -9.22
CA PRO A 39 32.85 24.02 -9.62
C PRO A 39 31.82 24.15 -8.48
N GLY A 40 30.92 25.10 -8.62
CA GLY A 40 29.71 25.19 -7.83
C GLY A 40 28.84 23.98 -8.17
N GLY A 41 28.69 23.07 -7.22
CA GLY A 41 27.69 22.01 -7.31
C GLY A 41 26.31 22.65 -7.50
N ALA A 42 25.79 22.60 -8.70
CA ALA A 42 24.39 22.83 -8.97
C ALA A 42 23.62 21.71 -8.29
N SER A 43 23.02 22.00 -7.13
CA SER A 43 21.90 21.24 -6.62
C SER A 43 20.78 21.39 -7.65
N GLY A 44 20.78 20.50 -8.62
CA GLY A 44 19.70 20.39 -9.59
C GLY A 44 18.44 19.96 -8.84
N THR A 45 17.63 20.92 -8.45
CA THR A 45 16.21 20.69 -8.22
C THR A 45 15.62 20.29 -9.57
N THR A 46 15.63 18.99 -9.86
CA THR A 46 14.87 18.42 -10.97
C THR A 46 13.41 18.70 -10.69
N SER A 47 12.86 19.71 -11.36
CA SER A 47 11.41 19.88 -11.43
C SER A 47 10.79 18.56 -11.86
N PRO A 48 9.69 18.09 -11.22
CA PRO A 48 9.01 16.87 -11.62
C PRO A 48 8.73 16.94 -13.11
N ALA A 49 9.11 15.90 -13.85
CA ALA A 49 8.83 15.83 -15.28
C ALA A 49 7.32 15.98 -15.49
N LYS A 50 6.94 16.96 -16.32
CA LYS A 50 5.52 17.22 -16.63
C LYS A 50 4.90 15.98 -17.26
N VAL A 51 3.76 15.54 -16.71
CA VAL A 51 3.02 14.40 -17.23
C VAL A 51 2.51 14.74 -18.63
N ALA A 52 2.75 13.88 -19.60
CA ALA A 52 2.17 14.00 -20.95
C ALA A 52 0.72 13.48 -20.89
N CYS A 53 -0.21 14.38 -20.67
CA CYS A 53 -1.64 14.10 -20.65
C CYS A 53 -2.19 13.84 -22.05
N GLY A 54 -3.29 13.09 -22.13
CA GLY A 54 -3.99 12.79 -23.38
C GLY A 54 -4.71 11.45 -23.34
N GLY A 55 -5.40 11.14 -24.41
CA GLY A 55 -6.20 9.93 -24.52
C GLY A 55 -7.64 10.09 -24.04
N THR A 56 -8.28 8.98 -23.66
CA THR A 56 -9.66 9.00 -23.17
C THR A 56 -9.80 9.85 -21.89
N PRO A 57 -10.90 10.62 -21.75
CA PRO A 57 -11.09 11.49 -20.57
C PRO A 57 -11.34 10.71 -19.28
N THR A 58 -11.93 9.52 -19.37
CA THR A 58 -12.25 8.72 -18.18
C THR A 58 -11.73 7.30 -18.33
N LEU A 59 -10.89 6.89 -17.41
CA LEU A 59 -10.43 5.50 -17.26
C LEU A 59 -11.34 4.74 -16.29
N ARG A 60 -11.43 3.44 -16.51
CA ARG A 60 -12.11 2.49 -15.62
C ARG A 60 -11.12 1.42 -15.17
N ALA A 61 -11.06 1.18 -13.89
CA ALA A 61 -10.26 0.09 -13.33
C ALA A 61 -10.95 -0.51 -12.11
N SER A 62 -10.55 -1.72 -11.76
CA SER A 62 -11.05 -2.41 -10.58
C SER A 62 -10.00 -3.37 -10.04
N GLY A 63 -10.23 -3.88 -8.83
CA GLY A 63 -9.34 -4.91 -8.28
C GLY A 63 -8.99 -4.75 -6.83
N SER A 64 -7.70 -4.81 -6.51
CA SER A 64 -7.19 -4.83 -5.15
C SER A 64 -7.89 -3.82 -4.22
N THR A 65 -8.44 -4.33 -3.12
CA THR A 65 -8.94 -3.48 -2.05
C THR A 65 -7.81 -2.97 -1.15
N ALA A 66 -6.65 -3.63 -1.14
CA ALA A 66 -5.51 -3.20 -0.33
C ALA A 66 -5.00 -1.81 -0.75
N GLN A 67 -5.01 -1.50 -2.04
CA GLN A 67 -4.58 -0.17 -2.52
C GLN A 67 -5.68 0.91 -2.51
N ALA A 68 -6.90 0.63 -2.04
CA ALA A 68 -8.01 1.58 -2.19
C ALA A 68 -7.73 2.96 -1.59
N ASN A 69 -7.08 3.02 -0.42
CA ASN A 69 -6.68 4.28 0.21
C ASN A 69 -5.54 4.97 -0.57
N ALA A 70 -4.58 4.23 -1.10
CA ALA A 70 -3.53 4.76 -1.97
C ALA A 70 -4.12 5.26 -3.30
N MET A 71 -5.09 4.53 -3.88
CA MET A 71 -5.75 4.90 -5.13
C MET A 71 -6.44 6.27 -5.05
N THR A 72 -6.99 6.64 -3.91
CA THR A 72 -7.54 8.00 -3.70
C THR A 72 -6.50 9.10 -3.95
N ARG A 73 -5.24 8.86 -3.56
CA ARG A 73 -4.13 9.78 -3.83
C ARG A 73 -3.70 9.73 -5.29
N PHE A 74 -3.65 8.56 -5.88
CA PHE A 74 -3.27 8.37 -7.29
C PHE A 74 -4.26 9.08 -8.22
N VAL A 75 -5.57 8.92 -7.96
CA VAL A 75 -6.62 9.63 -8.71
C VAL A 75 -6.47 11.14 -8.56
N LYS A 76 -6.30 11.64 -7.33
CA LYS A 76 -6.09 13.07 -7.10
C LYS A 76 -4.86 13.61 -7.83
N ALA A 77 -3.74 12.89 -7.78
CA ALA A 77 -2.51 13.28 -8.48
C ALA A 77 -2.71 13.30 -10.01
N PHE A 78 -3.45 12.32 -10.54
CA PHE A 78 -3.79 12.25 -11.95
C PHE A 78 -4.67 13.42 -12.41
N GLU A 79 -5.76 13.70 -11.70
CA GLU A 79 -6.68 14.80 -12.01
C GLU A 79 -6.00 16.18 -11.92
N GLN A 80 -5.08 16.34 -10.95
CA GLN A 80 -4.27 17.55 -10.83
C GLN A 80 -3.23 17.70 -11.95
N SER A 81 -2.60 16.59 -12.34
CA SER A 81 -1.60 16.59 -13.42
C SER A 81 -2.23 16.74 -14.80
N CYS A 82 -3.43 16.19 -14.98
CA CYS A 82 -4.15 16.11 -16.28
C CYS A 82 -5.60 16.60 -16.13
N PRO A 83 -5.83 17.91 -16.03
CA PRO A 83 -7.18 18.48 -15.91
C PRO A 83 -8.13 17.99 -17.00
N GLY A 84 -9.30 17.52 -16.62
CA GLY A 84 -10.31 16.95 -17.53
C GLY A 84 -10.17 15.45 -17.77
N GLN A 85 -9.17 14.80 -17.18
CA GLN A 85 -9.08 13.34 -17.11
C GLN A 85 -9.40 12.83 -15.71
N SER A 86 -10.00 11.64 -15.62
CA SER A 86 -10.39 11.01 -14.35
C SER A 86 -10.23 9.50 -14.40
N LEU A 87 -10.28 8.86 -13.25
CA LEU A 87 -10.30 7.39 -13.11
C LEU A 87 -11.43 6.98 -12.16
N ASN A 88 -12.27 6.07 -12.62
CA ASN A 88 -13.22 5.34 -11.79
C ASN A 88 -12.59 4.02 -11.36
N TYR A 89 -12.26 3.86 -10.09
CA TYR A 89 -11.71 2.64 -9.52
C TYR A 89 -12.72 1.94 -8.63
N THR A 90 -12.94 0.63 -8.86
CA THR A 90 -13.82 -0.21 -8.03
C THR A 90 -12.98 -1.21 -7.24
N PRO A 91 -12.83 -1.05 -5.91
CA PRO A 91 -12.07 -1.98 -5.06
C PRO A 91 -12.92 -3.23 -4.76
N ASN A 92 -12.87 -4.24 -5.64
CA ASN A 92 -13.69 -5.45 -5.55
C ASN A 92 -12.89 -6.76 -5.36
N GLY A 93 -11.58 -6.68 -5.19
CA GLY A 93 -10.65 -7.79 -5.00
C GLY A 93 -9.81 -8.06 -6.23
N SER A 94 -8.58 -8.54 -6.02
CA SER A 94 -7.60 -8.77 -7.10
C SER A 94 -8.10 -9.72 -8.17
N GLY A 95 -8.78 -10.81 -7.78
CA GLY A 95 -9.32 -11.79 -8.72
C GLY A 95 -10.43 -11.21 -9.60
N ALA A 96 -11.37 -10.47 -8.99
CA ALA A 96 -12.44 -9.79 -9.72
C ALA A 96 -11.88 -8.75 -10.69
N GLY A 97 -10.91 -7.93 -10.26
CA GLY A 97 -10.26 -6.94 -11.12
C GLY A 97 -9.56 -7.56 -12.32
N ILE A 98 -8.77 -8.62 -12.12
CA ILE A 98 -8.16 -9.37 -13.22
C ILE A 98 -9.25 -9.95 -14.15
N GLY A 99 -10.33 -10.52 -13.59
CA GLY A 99 -11.45 -11.04 -14.36
C GLY A 99 -12.11 -9.99 -15.26
N GLU A 100 -12.37 -8.80 -14.71
CA GLU A 100 -12.94 -7.66 -15.45
C GLU A 100 -11.99 -7.11 -16.53
N PHE A 101 -10.69 -7.05 -16.23
CA PHE A 101 -9.68 -6.66 -17.20
C PHE A 101 -9.61 -7.63 -18.39
N VAL A 102 -9.49 -8.93 -18.13
CA VAL A 102 -9.44 -9.92 -19.22
C VAL A 102 -10.77 -10.03 -19.96
N GLY A 103 -11.89 -9.70 -19.30
CA GLY A 103 -13.23 -9.57 -19.88
C GLY A 103 -13.47 -8.25 -20.63
N ASN A 104 -12.46 -7.39 -20.77
CA ASN A 104 -12.55 -6.08 -21.45
C ASN A 104 -13.59 -5.13 -20.84
N GLN A 105 -13.85 -5.24 -19.53
CA GLN A 105 -14.79 -4.37 -18.80
C GLN A 105 -14.07 -3.15 -18.21
N THR A 106 -12.76 -3.29 -17.93
CA THR A 106 -11.90 -2.23 -17.42
C THR A 106 -10.67 -2.01 -18.31
N ASP A 107 -10.07 -0.84 -18.17
CA ASP A 107 -8.91 -0.44 -18.95
C ASP A 107 -7.61 -1.02 -18.36
N PHE A 108 -7.56 -1.19 -17.05
CA PHE A 108 -6.50 -1.90 -16.33
C PHE A 108 -7.06 -2.52 -15.03
N ALA A 109 -6.25 -3.32 -14.34
CA ALA A 109 -6.65 -3.91 -13.07
C ALA A 109 -5.61 -3.69 -11.98
N GLY A 110 -6.06 -3.47 -10.74
CA GLY A 110 -5.22 -3.52 -9.55
C GLY A 110 -5.15 -4.94 -8.96
N SER A 111 -3.96 -5.44 -8.68
CA SER A 111 -3.79 -6.77 -8.07
C SER A 111 -2.60 -6.82 -7.13
N ASP A 112 -2.77 -7.46 -5.94
CA ASP A 112 -1.65 -7.68 -5.01
C ASP A 112 -0.87 -8.98 -5.32
N SER A 113 -1.27 -9.68 -6.38
CA SER A 113 -0.55 -10.84 -6.91
C SER A 113 -0.27 -10.61 -8.38
N PRO A 114 0.92 -10.93 -8.90
CA PRO A 114 1.16 -10.91 -10.33
C PRO A 114 0.24 -11.93 -11.03
N LEU A 115 -0.01 -11.72 -12.32
CA LEU A 115 -0.80 -12.65 -13.12
C LEU A 115 -0.24 -14.07 -13.04
N SER A 116 -1.10 -15.03 -12.74
CA SER A 116 -0.80 -16.45 -12.92
C SER A 116 -0.64 -16.77 -14.41
N LYS A 117 -0.09 -17.94 -14.73
CA LYS A 117 0.10 -18.36 -16.12
C LYS A 117 -1.18 -18.29 -16.96
N ASP A 118 -2.30 -18.73 -16.39
CA ASP A 118 -3.59 -18.75 -17.10
C ASP A 118 -4.19 -17.34 -17.24
N GLU A 119 -4.07 -16.53 -16.18
CA GLU A 119 -4.47 -15.12 -16.21
C GLU A 119 -3.64 -14.33 -17.23
N TYR A 120 -2.32 -14.57 -17.27
CA TYR A 120 -1.43 -13.94 -18.25
C TYR A 120 -1.83 -14.28 -19.69
N THR A 121 -2.12 -15.54 -19.95
CA THR A 121 -2.56 -15.98 -21.29
C THR A 121 -3.83 -15.25 -21.73
N ARG A 122 -4.83 -15.16 -20.85
CA ARG A 122 -6.08 -14.44 -21.10
C ARG A 122 -5.87 -12.93 -21.26
N ALA A 123 -5.03 -12.34 -20.41
CA ALA A 123 -4.68 -10.93 -20.50
C ALA A 123 -3.97 -10.60 -21.83
N GLN A 124 -3.04 -11.46 -22.26
CA GLN A 124 -2.35 -11.32 -23.55
C GLN A 124 -3.34 -11.41 -24.73
N GLN A 125 -4.32 -12.32 -24.68
CA GLN A 125 -5.38 -12.42 -25.70
C GLN A 125 -6.21 -11.13 -25.75
N ARG A 126 -6.63 -10.61 -24.60
CA ARG A 126 -7.38 -9.35 -24.49
C ARG A 126 -6.59 -8.17 -25.04
N CYS A 127 -5.30 -8.08 -24.76
CA CYS A 127 -4.43 -6.98 -25.17
C CYS A 127 -3.98 -7.09 -26.65
N GLY A 128 -3.95 -8.29 -27.24
CA GLY A 128 -3.26 -8.54 -28.50
C GLY A 128 -1.75 -8.28 -28.43
N SER A 129 -1.21 -8.16 -27.23
CA SER A 129 0.17 -7.83 -26.88
C SER A 129 0.50 -8.41 -25.50
N PRO A 130 1.77 -8.43 -25.03
CA PRO A 130 2.08 -8.81 -23.67
C PRO A 130 1.33 -7.95 -22.66
N ALA A 131 0.84 -8.56 -21.57
CA ALA A 131 0.39 -7.84 -20.39
C ALA A 131 1.57 -7.67 -19.41
N TRP A 132 1.58 -6.58 -18.65
CA TRP A 132 2.63 -6.28 -17.68
C TRP A 132 2.06 -6.11 -16.28
N ASN A 133 2.79 -6.60 -15.30
CA ASN A 133 2.59 -6.37 -13.88
C ASN A 133 3.49 -5.21 -13.45
N LEU A 134 2.92 -4.05 -13.16
CA LEU A 134 3.66 -2.85 -12.80
C LEU A 134 3.45 -2.52 -11.30
N PRO A 135 4.42 -2.77 -10.41
CA PRO A 135 4.25 -2.52 -8.97
C PRO A 135 4.25 -1.01 -8.71
N VAL A 136 3.17 -0.50 -8.11
CA VAL A 136 2.99 0.95 -7.89
C VAL A 136 3.03 1.35 -6.42
N VAL A 137 2.86 0.40 -5.50
CA VAL A 137 2.87 0.65 -4.05
C VAL A 137 3.09 -0.66 -3.30
N PHE A 138 3.68 -0.57 -2.11
CA PHE A 138 3.78 -1.69 -1.18
C PHE A 138 2.87 -1.47 0.03
N GLY A 139 2.17 -2.53 0.45
CA GLY A 139 1.31 -2.54 1.63
C GLY A 139 1.75 -3.63 2.61
N PRO A 140 2.04 -3.29 3.87
CA PRO A 140 2.20 -4.30 4.90
C PRO A 140 0.86 -4.98 5.18
N ILE A 141 0.87 -6.30 5.34
CA ILE A 141 -0.28 -7.06 5.85
C ILE A 141 -0.05 -7.26 7.34
N VAL A 142 -1.00 -6.84 8.15
CA VAL A 142 -0.92 -7.04 9.61
C VAL A 142 -1.89 -8.12 10.05
N VAL A 143 -1.50 -8.83 11.11
CA VAL A 143 -2.42 -9.68 11.86
C VAL A 143 -3.10 -8.79 12.90
N GLY A 144 -4.32 -8.34 12.55
CA GLY A 144 -5.14 -7.50 13.39
C GLY A 144 -5.96 -8.35 14.38
N TYR A 145 -6.14 -7.87 15.61
CA TYR A 145 -6.94 -8.57 16.61
C TYR A 145 -7.73 -7.62 17.49
N ASN A 146 -8.80 -8.14 18.07
CA ASN A 146 -9.65 -7.43 19.03
C ASN A 146 -9.89 -8.33 20.23
N VAL A 147 -9.08 -8.17 21.29
CA VAL A 147 -9.12 -8.96 22.52
C VAL A 147 -9.02 -8.04 23.72
N ASN A 148 -10.03 -8.05 24.57
CA ASN A 148 -10.08 -7.18 25.74
C ASN A 148 -8.90 -7.45 26.70
N GLY A 149 -8.24 -6.36 27.10
CA GLY A 149 -7.10 -6.43 28.03
C GLY A 149 -5.77 -6.85 27.38
N VAL A 150 -5.75 -7.18 26.08
CA VAL A 150 -4.53 -7.54 25.34
C VAL A 150 -4.12 -6.41 24.41
N SER A 151 -3.22 -5.56 24.84
CA SER A 151 -2.70 -4.43 24.05
C SER A 151 -1.43 -4.75 23.25
N SER A 152 -0.76 -5.86 23.55
CA SER A 152 0.43 -6.32 22.83
C SER A 152 0.37 -7.84 22.67
N LEU A 153 0.61 -8.30 21.46
CA LEU A 153 0.61 -9.72 21.10
C LEU A 153 1.77 -10.01 20.17
N ASN A 154 2.51 -11.08 20.42
CA ASN A 154 3.53 -11.62 19.55
C ASN A 154 3.02 -12.92 18.92
N LEU A 155 3.23 -13.09 17.64
CA LEU A 155 2.93 -14.33 16.92
C LEU A 155 4.11 -14.72 16.05
N ASP A 156 4.36 -16.01 15.91
CA ASP A 156 5.25 -16.57 14.90
C ASP A 156 4.46 -17.24 13.77
N GLY A 157 5.13 -17.60 12.68
CA GLY A 157 4.51 -18.26 11.53
C GLY A 157 3.77 -19.56 11.89
N PRO A 158 4.36 -20.49 12.65
CA PRO A 158 3.68 -21.72 13.08
C PRO A 158 2.42 -21.49 13.90
N THR A 159 2.46 -20.55 14.85
CA THR A 159 1.29 -20.24 15.72
C THR A 159 0.19 -19.56 14.89
N ALA A 160 0.53 -18.59 14.04
CA ALA A 160 -0.42 -17.96 13.12
C ALA A 160 -1.07 -19.00 12.19
N ALA A 161 -0.29 -19.89 11.59
CA ALA A 161 -0.81 -20.95 10.73
C ALA A 161 -1.81 -21.86 11.46
N ARG A 162 -1.52 -22.24 12.69
CA ARG A 162 -2.43 -23.08 13.52
C ARG A 162 -3.69 -22.33 13.93
N ILE A 163 -3.63 -21.04 14.19
CA ILE A 163 -4.82 -20.21 14.47
C ILE A 163 -5.70 -20.15 13.22
N PHE A 164 -5.14 -19.73 12.09
CA PHE A 164 -5.90 -19.55 10.85
C PHE A 164 -6.34 -20.87 10.18
N SER A 165 -5.85 -22.02 10.66
CA SER A 165 -6.32 -23.36 10.24
C SER A 165 -7.21 -24.07 11.28
N GLY A 166 -7.52 -23.42 12.41
CA GLY A 166 -8.35 -23.99 13.48
C GLY A 166 -7.64 -24.98 14.37
N GLY A 167 -6.32 -25.10 14.30
CA GLY A 167 -5.52 -25.93 15.21
C GLY A 167 -5.33 -25.32 16.60
N ILE A 168 -5.49 -24.01 16.73
CA ILE A 168 -5.56 -23.25 17.99
C ILE A 168 -6.86 -22.46 17.98
N THR A 169 -7.71 -22.69 18.99
CA THR A 169 -9.08 -22.17 19.05
C THR A 169 -9.36 -21.26 20.24
N GLY A 170 -8.42 -21.13 21.18
CA GLY A 170 -8.56 -20.29 22.37
C GLY A 170 -7.38 -19.37 22.54
N TRP A 171 -7.62 -18.14 23.00
CA TRP A 171 -6.57 -17.14 23.21
C TRP A 171 -5.57 -17.54 24.30
N ASN A 172 -6.02 -18.28 25.33
CA ASN A 172 -5.16 -18.78 26.39
C ASN A 172 -4.40 -20.10 26.05
N ASP A 173 -4.33 -20.48 24.75
CA ASP A 173 -3.54 -21.63 24.34
C ASP A 173 -2.08 -21.51 24.81
N PRO A 174 -1.49 -22.58 25.38
CA PRO A 174 -0.10 -22.55 25.85
C PRO A 174 0.92 -22.12 24.80
N THR A 175 0.64 -22.38 23.51
CA THR A 175 1.52 -21.97 22.40
C THR A 175 1.55 -20.44 22.28
N ILE A 176 0.38 -19.78 22.36
CA ILE A 176 0.30 -18.32 22.34
C ILE A 176 0.93 -17.74 23.61
N ALA A 177 0.63 -18.32 24.78
CA ALA A 177 1.17 -17.86 26.06
C ALA A 177 2.70 -17.90 26.11
N ALA A 178 3.31 -18.93 25.53
CA ALA A 178 4.77 -19.06 25.48
C ALA A 178 5.46 -17.94 24.67
N LEU A 179 4.79 -17.38 23.66
CA LEU A 179 5.29 -16.25 22.86
C LEU A 179 5.04 -14.89 23.54
N ASN A 180 4.24 -14.87 24.61
CA ASN A 180 3.74 -13.65 25.25
C ASN A 180 3.94 -13.68 26.78
N PRO A 181 5.19 -13.83 27.26
CA PRO A 181 5.45 -13.88 28.71
C PRO A 181 4.99 -12.57 29.36
N GLY A 182 4.25 -12.69 30.47
CA GLY A 182 3.72 -11.55 31.23
C GLY A 182 2.42 -10.95 30.68
N VAL A 183 1.88 -11.45 29.57
CA VAL A 183 0.57 -11.06 29.06
C VAL A 183 -0.50 -12.02 29.60
N THR A 184 -1.54 -11.46 30.22
CA THR A 184 -2.71 -12.26 30.65
C THR A 184 -3.63 -12.46 29.45
N LEU A 185 -3.64 -13.68 28.92
CA LEU A 185 -4.51 -14.06 27.81
C LEU A 185 -5.85 -14.59 28.34
N PRO A 186 -7.00 -14.11 27.82
CA PRO A 186 -8.30 -14.53 28.31
C PRO A 186 -8.66 -15.95 27.86
N ALA A 187 -9.45 -16.66 28.67
CA ALA A 187 -9.99 -17.98 28.30
C ALA A 187 -11.23 -17.83 27.42
N GLU A 188 -11.06 -17.31 26.22
CA GLU A 188 -12.12 -17.12 25.24
C GLU A 188 -11.74 -17.67 23.87
N PRO A 189 -12.75 -18.02 23.03
CA PRO A 189 -12.49 -18.58 21.70
C PRO A 189 -11.91 -17.53 20.76
N ILE A 190 -11.00 -17.99 19.87
CA ILE A 190 -10.51 -17.21 18.75
C ILE A 190 -11.56 -17.22 17.62
N ARG A 191 -11.94 -16.04 17.16
CA ARG A 191 -12.88 -15.83 16.05
C ARG A 191 -12.10 -15.34 14.83
N VAL A 192 -11.81 -16.26 13.90
CA VAL A 192 -11.08 -15.92 12.68
C VAL A 192 -12.02 -15.17 11.73
N VAL A 193 -11.59 -14.00 11.26
CA VAL A 193 -12.23 -13.25 10.17
C VAL A 193 -11.30 -13.33 8.95
N PHE A 194 -11.82 -13.83 7.83
CA PHE A 194 -11.07 -13.99 6.59
C PHE A 194 -11.73 -13.25 5.42
N ARG A 195 -11.02 -13.09 4.31
CA ARG A 195 -11.52 -12.44 3.09
C ARG A 195 -12.41 -13.40 2.31
N SER A 196 -13.67 -12.99 2.07
CA SER A 196 -14.65 -13.76 1.29
C SER A 196 -14.57 -13.55 -0.22
N ASP A 197 -13.86 -12.50 -0.67
CA ASP A 197 -13.59 -12.20 -2.06
C ASP A 197 -12.27 -12.82 -2.51
N GLU A 198 -12.04 -12.92 -3.82
CA GLU A 198 -10.75 -13.34 -4.39
C GLU A 198 -9.68 -12.25 -4.18
N SER A 199 -8.95 -12.39 -3.11
CA SER A 199 -8.10 -11.36 -2.52
C SER A 199 -6.60 -11.62 -2.73
N GLY A 200 -5.88 -10.65 -3.27
CA GLY A 200 -4.42 -10.69 -3.29
C GLY A 200 -3.81 -10.56 -1.89
N THR A 201 -4.47 -9.86 -0.95
CA THR A 201 -4.07 -9.85 0.47
C THR A 201 -4.10 -11.27 1.05
N THR A 202 -5.15 -12.05 0.75
CA THR A 202 -5.24 -13.46 1.12
C THR A 202 -4.11 -14.30 0.52
N ASP A 203 -3.83 -14.13 -0.78
CA ASP A 203 -2.74 -14.87 -1.45
C ASP A 203 -1.39 -14.62 -0.77
N ASN A 204 -1.02 -13.35 -0.54
CA ASN A 204 0.24 -13.00 0.11
C ASN A 204 0.30 -13.48 1.57
N PHE A 205 -0.78 -13.37 2.32
CA PHE A 205 -0.84 -13.87 3.69
C PHE A 205 -0.67 -15.39 3.75
N GLN A 206 -1.33 -16.14 2.86
CA GLN A 206 -1.19 -17.59 2.79
C GLN A 206 0.21 -18.02 2.32
N ARG A 207 0.85 -17.26 1.41
CA ARG A 207 2.25 -17.48 1.03
C ARG A 207 3.20 -17.28 2.22
N TYR A 208 2.93 -16.27 3.06
CA TYR A 208 3.66 -16.10 4.31
C TYR A 208 3.46 -17.31 5.24
N LEU A 209 2.22 -17.74 5.46
CA LEU A 209 1.93 -18.91 6.30
C LEU A 209 2.62 -20.18 5.76
N ASP A 210 2.59 -20.38 4.45
CA ASP A 210 3.23 -21.56 3.81
C ASP A 210 4.76 -21.51 3.97
N SER A 211 5.36 -20.35 3.78
CA SER A 211 6.81 -20.15 3.87
C SER A 211 7.34 -20.15 5.30
N ALA A 212 6.65 -19.48 6.24
CA ALA A 212 7.17 -19.17 7.56
C ALA A 212 6.71 -20.14 8.66
N SER A 213 5.76 -21.05 8.38
CA SER A 213 5.15 -21.88 9.41
C SER A 213 5.84 -23.23 9.67
N ASN A 214 6.97 -23.52 9.00
CA ASN A 214 7.66 -24.80 9.09
C ASN A 214 6.72 -26.00 8.80
N GLY A 215 5.80 -25.84 7.83
CA GLY A 215 4.86 -26.85 7.42
C GLY A 215 3.55 -26.91 8.21
N ALA A 216 3.36 -26.07 9.23
CA ALA A 216 2.12 -26.06 10.02
C ALA A 216 0.91 -25.59 9.20
N TRP A 217 1.10 -24.81 8.13
CA TRP A 217 0.03 -24.40 7.23
C TRP A 217 -0.37 -25.55 6.28
N GLY A 218 0.50 -25.96 5.39
CA GLY A 218 0.31 -27.10 4.49
C GLY A 218 -0.92 -27.05 3.58
N LYS A 219 -1.54 -25.88 3.42
CA LYS A 219 -2.79 -25.69 2.65
C LYS A 219 -2.57 -24.91 1.34
N GLY A 220 -1.29 -24.56 1.05
CA GLY A 220 -0.92 -23.75 -0.10
C GLY A 220 -1.40 -22.30 -0.02
N ALA A 221 -1.29 -21.58 -1.14
CA ALA A 221 -1.69 -20.19 -1.26
C ALA A 221 -2.61 -19.98 -2.48
N GLY A 222 -3.21 -18.80 -2.56
CA GLY A 222 -4.13 -18.39 -3.61
C GLY A 222 -5.05 -17.28 -3.12
N LYS A 223 -5.83 -16.73 -4.05
CA LYS A 223 -6.72 -15.60 -3.75
C LYS A 223 -7.94 -15.97 -2.90
N THR A 224 -8.27 -17.27 -2.81
CA THR A 224 -9.31 -17.80 -1.93
C THR A 224 -8.69 -18.27 -0.62
N PHE A 225 -9.35 -18.01 0.51
CA PHE A 225 -8.86 -18.44 1.83
C PHE A 225 -9.01 -19.96 2.01
N ASN A 226 -7.90 -20.64 2.31
CA ASN A 226 -7.80 -22.10 2.44
C ASN A 226 -7.85 -22.60 3.89
N GLY A 227 -7.96 -21.71 4.88
CA GLY A 227 -7.92 -22.08 6.30
C GLY A 227 -9.03 -23.04 6.73
N GLY A 228 -10.23 -22.87 6.18
CA GLY A 228 -11.38 -23.73 6.46
C GLY A 228 -12.09 -23.42 7.77
N VAL A 229 -11.78 -22.28 8.40
CA VAL A 229 -12.38 -21.82 9.68
C VAL A 229 -12.69 -20.34 9.62
N GLY A 230 -13.61 -19.89 10.47
CA GLY A 230 -13.93 -18.47 10.65
C GLY A 230 -15.08 -17.98 9.78
N GLU A 231 -15.24 -16.66 9.74
CA GLU A 231 -16.29 -15.97 9.00
C GLU A 231 -15.69 -15.08 7.91
N GLY A 232 -16.33 -15.07 6.73
CA GLY A 232 -15.88 -14.30 5.59
C GLY A 232 -16.37 -12.86 5.61
N ALA A 233 -15.48 -11.91 5.34
CA ALA A 233 -15.81 -10.50 5.14
C ALA A 233 -15.22 -9.98 3.84
N LYS A 234 -15.97 -9.13 3.13
CA LYS A 234 -15.56 -8.63 1.80
C LYS A 234 -14.64 -7.43 1.95
N GLY A 235 -13.52 -7.45 1.24
CA GLY A 235 -12.57 -6.35 1.20
C GLY A 235 -11.70 -6.23 2.46
N ASN A 236 -10.66 -5.39 2.41
CA ASN A 236 -9.87 -5.07 3.60
C ASN A 236 -10.67 -4.25 4.62
N ASP A 237 -11.52 -3.35 4.17
CA ASP A 237 -12.42 -2.54 4.98
C ASP A 237 -13.43 -3.40 5.75
N GLY A 238 -14.10 -4.33 5.06
CA GLY A 238 -15.06 -5.25 5.67
C GLY A 238 -14.39 -6.20 6.67
N ALA A 239 -13.20 -6.74 6.36
CA ALA A 239 -12.47 -7.61 7.29
C ALA A 239 -11.99 -6.85 8.54
N ALA A 240 -11.47 -5.63 8.38
CA ALA A 240 -11.06 -4.80 9.50
C ALA A 240 -12.26 -4.39 10.39
N ALA A 241 -13.39 -3.99 9.77
CA ALA A 241 -14.61 -3.62 10.50
C ALA A 241 -15.23 -4.82 11.24
N ALA A 242 -15.29 -6.00 10.60
CA ALA A 242 -15.81 -7.22 11.23
C ALA A 242 -14.94 -7.64 12.44
N ALA A 243 -13.62 -7.59 12.29
CA ALA A 243 -12.71 -7.87 13.40
C ALA A 243 -12.87 -6.86 14.54
N LYS A 244 -12.97 -5.56 14.22
CA LYS A 244 -13.19 -4.51 15.25
C LYS A 244 -14.50 -4.69 16.00
N GLY A 245 -15.56 -5.10 15.32
CA GLY A 245 -16.88 -5.32 15.91
C GLY A 245 -17.02 -6.64 16.67
N THR A 246 -16.04 -7.54 16.63
CA THR A 246 -16.13 -8.89 17.20
C THR A 246 -15.07 -9.12 18.24
N GLU A 247 -15.46 -9.24 19.52
CA GLU A 247 -14.56 -9.59 20.62
C GLU A 247 -13.96 -10.98 20.42
N GLY A 248 -12.68 -11.16 20.74
CA GLY A 248 -11.93 -12.39 20.52
C GLY A 248 -11.55 -12.64 19.06
N SER A 249 -11.71 -11.66 18.18
CA SER A 249 -11.42 -11.82 16.76
C SER A 249 -9.94 -11.66 16.42
N ILE A 250 -9.57 -12.31 15.29
CA ILE A 250 -8.29 -12.17 14.61
C ILE A 250 -8.50 -12.12 13.10
N THR A 251 -7.75 -11.30 12.38
CA THR A 251 -7.84 -11.16 10.93
C THR A 251 -6.47 -10.83 10.32
N TYR A 252 -6.39 -10.89 9.01
CA TYR A 252 -5.27 -10.34 8.24
C TYR A 252 -5.80 -9.26 7.28
N VAL A 253 -5.21 -8.09 7.33
CA VAL A 253 -5.63 -6.93 6.51
C VAL A 253 -4.42 -6.08 6.16
N GLU A 254 -4.54 -5.29 5.09
CA GLU A 254 -3.56 -4.26 4.80
C GLU A 254 -3.56 -3.20 5.92
N TRP A 255 -2.38 -2.70 6.28
CA TRP A 255 -2.12 -1.92 7.51
C TRP A 255 -2.95 -0.64 7.61
N SER A 256 -3.17 0.09 6.51
CA SER A 256 -3.97 1.32 6.52
C SER A 256 -5.40 1.09 7.03
N PHE A 257 -5.98 -0.07 6.74
CA PHE A 257 -7.32 -0.44 7.21
C PHE A 257 -7.33 -0.81 8.70
N ALA A 258 -6.30 -1.47 9.19
CA ALA A 258 -6.16 -1.72 10.63
C ALA A 258 -6.00 -0.42 11.42
N GLN A 259 -5.21 0.54 10.89
CA GLN A 259 -5.06 1.86 11.48
C GLN A 259 -6.38 2.62 11.50
N ALA A 260 -7.13 2.64 10.40
CA ALA A 260 -8.41 3.34 10.28
C ALA A 260 -9.46 2.79 11.28
N GLN A 261 -9.43 1.50 11.58
CA GLN A 261 -10.32 0.85 12.55
C GLN A 261 -9.75 0.80 13.97
N HIS A 262 -8.55 1.33 14.21
CA HIS A 262 -7.85 1.23 15.49
C HIS A 262 -7.79 -0.22 16.02
N LEU A 263 -7.49 -1.17 15.14
CA LEU A 263 -7.22 -2.55 15.52
C LEU A 263 -5.84 -2.66 16.19
N ASN A 264 -5.74 -3.46 17.23
CA ASN A 264 -4.43 -3.90 17.71
C ASN A 264 -3.79 -4.79 16.64
N THR A 265 -2.48 -4.69 16.47
CA THR A 265 -1.72 -5.48 15.50
C THR A 265 -0.65 -6.30 16.20
N ALA A 266 -0.57 -7.58 15.87
CA ALA A 266 0.46 -8.45 16.43
C ALA A 266 1.84 -8.09 15.87
N LYS A 267 2.85 -8.18 16.73
CA LYS A 267 4.26 -8.21 16.31
C LYS A 267 4.59 -9.61 15.81
N VAL A 268 5.47 -9.70 14.84
CA VAL A 268 5.79 -10.96 14.17
C VAL A 268 7.20 -11.41 14.54
N LEU A 269 7.30 -12.61 15.12
CA LEU A 269 8.57 -13.29 15.30
C LEU A 269 9.01 -13.92 13.98
N THR A 270 10.23 -13.66 13.57
CA THR A 270 10.81 -14.14 12.31
C THR A 270 11.96 -15.10 12.56
N SER A 271 12.41 -15.80 11.53
CA SER A 271 13.60 -16.66 11.62
C SER A 271 14.93 -15.87 11.71
N ALA A 272 14.90 -14.56 11.55
CA ALA A 272 16.08 -13.72 11.49
C ALA A 272 16.58 -13.24 12.86
N GLY A 273 15.77 -13.33 13.90
CA GLY A 273 16.16 -12.91 15.24
C GLY A 273 15.13 -13.29 16.31
N PRO A 274 15.52 -13.17 17.60
CA PRO A 274 14.65 -13.52 18.72
C PRO A 274 13.58 -12.46 19.03
N ASP A 275 13.77 -11.23 18.55
CA ASP A 275 12.91 -10.12 18.90
C ASP A 275 11.73 -10.01 17.95
N PRO A 276 10.49 -9.78 18.45
CA PRO A 276 9.32 -9.64 17.62
C PRO A 276 9.31 -8.30 16.87
N VAL A 277 9.07 -8.35 15.57
CA VAL A 277 9.10 -7.20 14.67
C VAL A 277 7.75 -6.49 14.66
N THR A 278 7.77 -5.20 14.96
CA THR A 278 6.61 -4.31 14.80
C THR A 278 6.55 -3.80 13.35
N VAL A 279 5.34 -3.73 12.79
CA VAL A 279 5.13 -3.08 11.49
C VAL A 279 5.48 -1.60 11.56
N SER A 280 6.30 -1.13 10.63
CA SER A 280 6.67 0.28 10.44
C SER A 280 7.20 0.49 9.02
N ALA A 281 7.26 1.73 8.57
CA ALA A 281 7.88 2.03 7.27
C ALA A 281 9.33 1.55 7.19
N GLU A 282 10.08 1.64 8.29
CA GLU A 282 11.47 1.18 8.38
C GLU A 282 11.56 -0.35 8.28
N SER A 283 10.80 -1.09 9.11
CA SER A 283 10.86 -2.56 9.14
C SER A 283 10.39 -3.18 7.82
N VAL A 284 9.37 -2.58 7.17
CA VAL A 284 8.89 -3.00 5.85
C VAL A 284 9.90 -2.63 4.75
N GLY A 285 10.51 -1.44 4.83
CA GLY A 285 11.56 -1.01 3.90
C GLY A 285 12.74 -2.00 3.85
N LYS A 286 13.14 -2.57 5.01
CA LYS A 286 14.17 -3.63 5.07
C LYS A 286 13.77 -4.87 4.26
N THR A 287 12.53 -5.27 4.32
CA THR A 287 12.00 -6.40 3.54
C THR A 287 12.02 -6.09 2.04
N ILE A 288 11.51 -4.92 1.65
CA ILE A 288 11.41 -4.52 0.24
C ILE A 288 12.81 -4.37 -0.39
N SER A 289 13.83 -3.95 0.36
CA SER A 289 15.20 -3.81 -0.14
C SER A 289 15.81 -5.13 -0.63
N SER A 290 15.24 -6.27 -0.25
CA SER A 290 15.65 -7.60 -0.72
C SER A 290 14.89 -8.07 -1.97
N ALA A 291 13.95 -7.29 -2.49
CA ALA A 291 13.11 -7.67 -3.61
C ALA A 291 13.88 -7.65 -4.94
N TRP A 292 13.59 -8.61 -5.81
CA TRP A 292 14.06 -8.59 -7.19
C TRP A 292 12.94 -8.93 -8.17
N PHE A 293 13.11 -8.49 -9.42
CA PHE A 293 12.13 -8.74 -10.47
C PHE A 293 12.33 -10.13 -11.06
N THR A 294 11.24 -10.89 -11.15
CA THR A 294 11.17 -12.19 -11.84
C THR A 294 10.61 -12.06 -13.25
N GLY A 295 9.87 -11.00 -13.54
CA GLY A 295 9.33 -10.70 -14.86
C GLY A 295 10.41 -10.36 -15.89
N LYS A 296 10.07 -10.47 -17.18
CA LYS A 296 10.97 -10.22 -18.30
C LYS A 296 10.67 -8.87 -18.96
N GLY A 297 11.73 -8.14 -19.32
CA GLY A 297 11.60 -6.84 -20.00
C GLY A 297 10.88 -5.83 -19.10
N ASN A 298 9.75 -5.33 -19.56
CA ASN A 298 8.91 -4.37 -18.84
C ASN A 298 7.81 -5.00 -17.98
N ASP A 299 7.71 -6.33 -17.94
CA ASP A 299 6.91 -7.02 -16.91
C ASP A 299 7.74 -7.02 -15.61
N LEU A 300 7.25 -6.32 -14.59
CA LEU A 300 7.98 -6.06 -13.36
C LEU A 300 7.42 -6.86 -12.17
N ALA A 301 6.95 -8.09 -12.43
CA ALA A 301 6.58 -9.01 -11.36
C ALA A 301 7.78 -9.24 -10.42
N LEU A 302 7.52 -9.22 -9.11
CA LEU A 302 8.52 -9.40 -8.06
C LEU A 302 8.52 -10.82 -7.52
N ASP A 303 9.68 -11.29 -7.08
CA ASP A 303 9.75 -12.40 -6.15
C ASP A 303 9.45 -11.91 -4.73
N THR A 304 8.29 -12.31 -4.20
CA THR A 304 7.87 -11.99 -2.83
C THR A 304 8.19 -13.10 -1.83
N ILE A 305 8.72 -14.26 -2.27
CA ILE A 305 9.04 -15.38 -1.37
C ILE A 305 10.12 -14.97 -0.37
N SER A 306 11.09 -14.16 -0.83
CA SER A 306 12.16 -13.62 0.02
C SER A 306 11.65 -12.74 1.17
N PHE A 307 10.45 -12.15 1.03
CA PHE A 307 9.85 -11.30 2.06
C PHE A 307 9.46 -12.11 3.29
N TYR A 308 8.90 -13.30 3.07
CA TYR A 308 8.25 -14.09 4.12
C TYR A 308 9.23 -14.78 5.08
N ARG A 309 10.49 -14.89 4.69
CA ARG A 309 11.60 -15.38 5.54
C ARG A 309 12.80 -14.43 5.41
N PRO A 310 12.70 -13.23 5.97
CA PRO A 310 13.78 -12.25 5.87
C PRO A 310 15.05 -12.76 6.54
N ASN A 311 16.20 -12.37 6.00
CA ASN A 311 17.51 -12.65 6.58
C ASN A 311 17.98 -11.53 7.52
N GLN A 312 17.32 -10.38 7.50
CA GLN A 312 17.66 -9.25 8.34
C GLN A 312 16.79 -9.25 9.60
N PRO A 313 17.38 -9.10 10.79
CA PRO A 313 16.65 -8.74 11.99
C PRO A 313 15.82 -7.48 11.75
N ASP A 314 14.71 -7.32 12.43
CA ASP A 314 13.81 -6.18 12.32
C ASP A 314 13.14 -5.97 10.94
N ALA A 315 13.27 -6.89 9.98
CA ALA A 315 12.53 -6.86 8.74
C ALA A 315 11.13 -7.45 8.92
N TYR A 316 10.08 -6.66 8.62
CA TYR A 316 8.69 -7.10 8.76
C TYR A 316 8.30 -8.02 7.60
N PRO A 317 7.88 -9.29 7.84
CA PRO A 317 7.86 -10.31 6.79
C PRO A 317 6.61 -10.30 5.91
N ILE A 318 5.50 -9.70 6.33
CA ILE A 318 4.22 -9.85 5.63
C ILE A 318 3.95 -8.61 4.79
N VAL A 319 4.46 -8.59 3.57
CA VAL A 319 4.39 -7.43 2.66
C VAL A 319 3.82 -7.88 1.33
N LEU A 320 2.89 -7.10 0.79
CA LEU A 320 2.41 -7.21 -0.57
C LEU A 320 2.93 -6.07 -1.44
N ALA A 321 3.09 -6.33 -2.73
CA ALA A 321 3.22 -5.33 -3.76
C ALA A 321 1.90 -5.27 -4.54
N THR A 322 1.33 -4.09 -4.72
CA THR A 322 0.18 -3.94 -5.60
C THR A 322 0.64 -3.52 -6.99
N TYR A 323 0.22 -4.30 -7.96
CA TYR A 323 0.50 -4.11 -9.38
C TYR A 323 -0.70 -3.49 -10.07
N GLU A 324 -0.43 -2.57 -10.99
CA GLU A 324 -1.38 -2.27 -12.05
C GLU A 324 -1.09 -3.21 -13.21
N ILE A 325 -2.09 -4.01 -13.58
CA ILE A 325 -2.05 -4.96 -14.69
C ILE A 325 -2.49 -4.23 -15.95
N VAL A 326 -1.59 -4.07 -16.89
CA VAL A 326 -1.80 -3.24 -18.09
C VAL A 326 -1.44 -3.98 -19.38
N CYS A 327 -1.95 -3.53 -20.52
CA CYS A 327 -1.44 -3.94 -21.81
C CYS A 327 -0.14 -3.20 -22.14
N SER A 328 0.85 -3.90 -22.69
CA SER A 328 2.06 -3.25 -23.24
C SER A 328 1.73 -2.34 -24.43
N LYS A 329 0.75 -2.76 -25.22
CA LYS A 329 0.14 -2.01 -26.31
C LYS A 329 -1.36 -2.19 -26.24
N TYR A 330 -2.10 -1.09 -26.16
CA TYR A 330 -3.55 -1.12 -26.13
C TYR A 330 -4.14 -1.21 -27.54
N PRO A 331 -5.23 -2.00 -27.73
CA PRO A 331 -5.97 -1.99 -29.00
C PRO A 331 -6.48 -0.59 -29.39
N ASP A 332 -6.91 0.20 -28.37
CA ASP A 332 -7.25 1.62 -28.53
C ASP A 332 -6.08 2.47 -27.98
N PRO A 333 -5.35 3.20 -28.85
CA PRO A 333 -4.24 4.04 -28.44
C PRO A 333 -4.66 5.22 -27.53
N GLN A 334 -5.95 5.63 -27.54
CA GLN A 334 -6.44 6.66 -26.63
C GLN A 334 -6.50 6.14 -25.19
N VAL A 335 -6.88 4.88 -24.99
CA VAL A 335 -6.81 4.22 -23.68
C VAL A 335 -5.36 4.09 -23.25
N GLY A 336 -4.47 3.63 -24.12
CA GLY A 336 -3.04 3.50 -23.83
C GLY A 336 -2.39 4.81 -23.38
N ALA A 337 -2.70 5.92 -24.07
CA ALA A 337 -2.20 7.25 -23.70
C ALA A 337 -2.71 7.69 -22.33
N ALA A 338 -3.98 7.48 -22.00
CA ALA A 338 -4.56 7.84 -20.69
C ALA A 338 -4.00 6.97 -19.55
N VAL A 339 -3.85 5.65 -19.76
CA VAL A 339 -3.24 4.74 -18.77
C VAL A 339 -1.79 5.12 -18.49
N ARG A 340 -1.01 5.44 -19.52
CA ARG A 340 0.36 5.94 -19.36
C ARG A 340 0.41 7.24 -18.55
N ALA A 341 -0.50 8.19 -18.84
CA ALA A 341 -0.59 9.45 -18.08
C ALA A 341 -0.97 9.22 -16.60
N PHE A 342 -1.95 8.35 -16.34
CA PHE A 342 -2.32 7.94 -14.99
C PHE A 342 -1.12 7.34 -14.24
N LEU A 343 -0.44 6.36 -14.83
CA LEU A 343 0.70 5.71 -14.18
C LEU A 343 1.88 6.67 -13.98
N ARG A 344 2.11 7.61 -14.90
CA ARG A 344 3.11 8.67 -14.69
C ARG A 344 2.79 9.54 -13.49
N SER A 345 1.52 9.92 -13.30
CA SER A 345 1.07 10.65 -12.12
C SER A 345 1.21 9.80 -10.85
N THR A 346 0.86 8.53 -10.92
CA THR A 346 0.94 7.55 -9.81
C THR A 346 2.37 7.40 -9.30
N ILE A 347 3.36 7.16 -10.19
CA ILE A 347 4.77 6.97 -9.81
C ILE A 347 5.51 8.29 -9.55
N GLY A 348 4.86 9.41 -9.85
CA GLY A 348 5.31 10.77 -9.55
C GLY A 348 4.68 11.31 -8.26
N ALA A 349 3.85 12.34 -8.40
CA ALA A 349 3.17 13.03 -7.31
C ALA A 349 2.22 12.12 -6.49
N GLY A 350 1.73 11.03 -7.08
CA GLY A 350 0.91 10.04 -6.38
C GLY A 350 1.62 9.32 -5.23
N GLN A 351 2.97 9.32 -5.23
CA GLN A 351 3.75 8.72 -4.15
C GLN A 351 3.85 9.61 -2.90
N ASP A 352 3.57 10.91 -3.04
CA ASP A 352 3.71 11.86 -1.95
C ASP A 352 2.69 11.58 -0.83
N GLY A 353 3.15 11.48 0.40
CA GLY A 353 2.33 11.25 1.60
C GLY A 353 1.68 9.85 1.70
N LEU A 354 2.11 8.87 0.91
CA LEU A 354 1.67 7.47 1.06
C LEU A 354 2.05 6.91 2.43
N ALA A 355 3.26 7.24 2.91
CA ALA A 355 3.76 6.76 4.21
C ALA A 355 2.88 7.21 5.39
N ASP A 356 2.26 8.39 5.30
CA ASP A 356 1.36 8.91 6.33
C ASP A 356 0.09 8.06 6.50
N ASN A 357 -0.19 7.20 5.51
CA ASN A 357 -1.36 6.31 5.48
C ASN A 357 -0.97 4.83 5.54
N GLY A 358 0.21 4.51 6.05
CA GLY A 358 0.63 3.12 6.24
C GLY A 358 1.14 2.40 5.00
N TYR A 359 1.22 3.06 3.84
CA TYR A 359 1.81 2.48 2.63
C TYR A 359 3.30 2.78 2.53
N ILE A 360 4.01 1.93 1.83
CA ILE A 360 5.41 2.18 1.50
C ILE A 360 5.50 2.59 0.03
N PRO A 361 6.01 3.81 -0.23
CA PRO A 361 6.23 4.29 -1.58
C PRO A 361 7.21 3.39 -2.35
N ILE A 362 7.17 3.50 -3.68
CA ILE A 362 8.10 2.78 -4.56
C ILE A 362 9.55 3.19 -4.22
N PRO A 363 10.44 2.23 -3.89
CA PRO A 363 11.84 2.52 -3.67
C PRO A 363 12.49 3.18 -4.89
N PRO A 364 13.44 4.11 -4.70
CA PRO A 364 14.11 4.81 -5.79
C PRO A 364 14.74 3.88 -6.84
N GLU A 365 15.30 2.75 -6.43
CA GLU A 365 15.89 1.73 -7.29
C GLU A 365 14.90 1.07 -8.23
N PHE A 366 13.61 0.95 -7.83
CA PHE A 366 12.56 0.41 -8.69
C PHE A 366 11.97 1.47 -9.63
N LYS A 367 11.99 2.73 -9.20
CA LYS A 367 11.36 3.85 -9.91
C LYS A 367 11.88 4.02 -11.35
N SER A 368 13.17 3.83 -11.58
CA SER A 368 13.77 3.96 -12.91
C SER A 368 13.22 2.91 -13.88
N ARG A 369 13.20 1.62 -13.47
CA ARG A 369 12.67 0.54 -14.31
C ARG A 369 11.18 0.71 -14.55
N LEU A 370 10.43 1.07 -13.51
CA LEU A 370 8.99 1.31 -13.60
C LEU A 370 8.68 2.48 -14.54
N SER A 371 9.45 3.56 -14.45
CA SER A 371 9.34 4.69 -15.38
C SER A 371 9.55 4.27 -16.83
N THR A 372 10.58 3.44 -17.09
CA THR A 372 10.85 2.92 -18.43
C THR A 372 9.69 2.05 -18.93
N ALA A 373 9.15 1.18 -18.08
CA ALA A 373 8.01 0.33 -18.44
C ALA A 373 6.75 1.16 -18.75
N VAL A 374 6.45 2.15 -17.91
CA VAL A 374 5.30 3.06 -18.14
C VAL A 374 5.44 3.83 -19.44
N ASP A 375 6.63 4.34 -19.77
CA ASP A 375 6.85 5.07 -21.03
C ASP A 375 6.70 4.19 -22.27
N ALA A 376 6.93 2.91 -22.15
CA ALA A 376 6.81 1.95 -23.23
C ALA A 376 5.36 1.52 -23.51
N ILE A 377 4.38 1.91 -22.69
CA ILE A 377 2.96 1.65 -22.95
C ILE A 377 2.52 2.45 -24.19
N SER A 378 1.87 1.77 -25.16
CA SER A 378 1.45 2.39 -26.40
C SER A 378 0.01 1.99 -26.84
#